data_b02f7a03b360994f2871e22fce8644a3
#
_entry.id   b02f7a03b360994f2871e22fce8644a3
#
_cell.length_a   1.000
_cell.length_b   1.000
_cell.length_c   1.000
_cell.angle_alpha   90.00
_cell.angle_beta   90.00
_cell.angle_gamma   90.00
#
_symmetry.space_group_name_H-M   'P 1'
#
loop_
_entity.id
_entity.type
_entity.pdbx_description
1 polymer ?
#
loop_
_entity_poly.entity_id
_entity_poly.type
_entity_poly.pdbx_seq_one_letter_code
_entity_poly.pdbx_strand_id
1 'polypeptide(L)'
;MTIHIGAKPGDIVETVLMPGDPYRAKWAAETFLEAPKLVNEVRGMLGFTGTYKGAPVTIHGSGMGMPSLSIYANELIRDYGAKTLIRIGSCGGMQPHVKLRDIIIAMTASSLSTPSIGMFKELNFAPCADYGLLSAAVAEIGRAHV
;
A
#
# COMPACT_ATOMS: atom_id res chain seq x y z
N MET A 1 -0.72 5.53 19.06
CA MET A 1 -0.16 4.16 19.12
C MET A 1 -1.31 3.17 19.16
N THR A 2 -1.35 2.27 18.22
CA THR A 2 -2.33 1.19 18.13
C THR A 2 -1.69 -0.15 18.49
N ILE A 3 -2.42 -1.26 18.37
CA ILE A 3 -1.91 -2.60 18.70
C ILE A 3 -0.80 -3.06 17.73
N HIS A 4 -0.87 -2.63 16.47
CA HIS A 4 0.04 -3.11 15.42
C HIS A 4 0.96 -2.01 14.88
N ILE A 5 0.68 -0.74 15.18
CA ILE A 5 1.47 0.41 14.73
C ILE A 5 1.89 1.24 15.95
N GLY A 6 3.20 1.33 16.16
CA GLY A 6 3.80 2.05 17.28
C GLY A 6 4.05 3.54 17.03
N ALA A 7 3.70 4.05 15.86
CA ALA A 7 3.88 5.45 15.52
C ALA A 7 3.13 6.40 16.46
N LYS A 8 3.65 7.60 16.65
CA LYS A 8 2.98 8.67 17.40
C LYS A 8 1.99 9.41 16.47
N PRO A 9 1.00 10.11 17.03
CA PRO A 9 0.17 11.03 16.22
C PRO A 9 1.05 12.01 15.46
N GLY A 10 0.79 12.12 14.14
CA GLY A 10 1.56 12.97 13.23
C GLY A 10 2.82 12.35 12.63
N ASP A 11 3.25 11.18 13.08
CA ASP A 11 4.41 10.49 12.49
C ASP A 11 4.06 9.86 11.12
N ILE A 12 2.81 9.51 10.88
CA ILE A 12 2.31 8.94 9.62
C ILE A 12 1.53 10.02 8.87
N VAL A 13 1.79 10.16 7.58
CA VAL A 13 1.15 11.17 6.73
C VAL A 13 -0.01 10.59 5.92
N GLU A 14 -0.79 11.46 5.27
CA GLU A 14 -2.02 11.07 4.56
C GLU A 14 -1.78 10.10 3.38
N THR A 15 -0.59 10.16 2.74
CA THR A 15 -0.24 9.27 1.63
C THR A 15 0.67 8.15 2.11
N VAL A 16 0.21 6.91 1.96
CA VAL A 16 0.92 5.72 2.41
C VAL A 16 1.12 4.74 1.26
N LEU A 17 2.38 4.41 0.96
CA LEU A 17 2.74 3.32 0.06
C LEU A 17 2.90 2.02 0.87
N MET A 18 2.30 0.94 0.41
CA MET A 18 2.20 -0.30 1.19
C MET A 18 2.81 -1.50 0.46
N PRO A 19 4.14 -1.71 0.49
CA PRO A 19 4.72 -2.99 0.07
C PRO A 19 4.30 -4.11 1.04
N GLY A 20 4.26 -5.35 0.56
CA GLY A 20 3.96 -6.50 1.43
C GLY A 20 5.06 -6.78 2.44
N ASP A 21 6.29 -6.72 1.99
CA ASP A 21 7.49 -7.04 2.74
C ASP A 21 8.00 -5.81 3.52
N PRO A 22 8.22 -5.91 4.86
CA PRO A 22 8.73 -4.80 5.66
C PRO A 22 10.16 -4.38 5.26
N TYR A 23 11.00 -5.30 4.82
CA TYR A 23 12.34 -4.95 4.33
C TYR A 23 12.31 -4.24 2.98
N ARG A 24 11.29 -4.53 2.15
CA ARG A 24 11.06 -3.75 0.94
C ARG A 24 10.58 -2.33 1.29
N ALA A 25 9.78 -2.16 2.35
CA ALA A 25 9.44 -0.84 2.86
C ALA A 25 10.68 -0.06 3.29
N LYS A 26 11.59 -0.72 4.02
CA LYS A 26 12.89 -0.14 4.42
C LYS A 26 13.71 0.27 3.20
N TRP A 27 13.94 -0.67 2.29
CA TRP A 27 14.71 -0.40 1.06
C TRP A 27 14.13 0.76 0.25
N ALA A 28 12.83 0.79 0.06
CA ALA A 28 12.18 1.86 -0.70
C ALA A 28 12.29 3.22 0.02
N ALA A 29 12.16 3.25 1.33
CA ALA A 29 12.32 4.46 2.12
C ALA A 29 13.76 4.99 2.05
N GLU A 30 14.75 4.13 2.26
CA GLU A 30 16.17 4.51 2.22
C GLU A 30 16.64 4.90 0.81
N THR A 31 16.00 4.37 -0.24
CA THR A 31 16.37 4.65 -1.64
C THR A 31 15.72 5.93 -2.17
N PHE A 32 14.47 6.18 -1.84
CA PHE A 32 13.67 7.21 -2.51
C PHE A 32 13.26 8.38 -1.63
N LEU A 33 13.21 8.22 -0.31
CA LEU A 33 12.79 9.31 0.57
C LEU A 33 13.98 10.15 1.04
N GLU A 34 13.76 11.43 1.11
CA GLU A 34 14.64 12.37 1.80
C GLU A 34 14.35 12.30 3.31
N ALA A 35 15.39 12.21 4.12
CA ALA A 35 15.34 12.12 5.59
C ALA A 35 14.33 11.09 6.13
N PRO A 36 14.39 9.81 5.69
CA PRO A 36 13.45 8.80 6.14
C PRO A 36 13.59 8.56 7.65
N LYS A 37 12.49 8.65 8.38
CA LYS A 37 12.39 8.39 9.82
C LYS A 37 11.65 7.09 10.04
N LEU A 38 12.21 6.15 10.80
CA LEU A 38 11.50 4.96 11.25
C LEU A 38 10.36 5.36 12.20
N VAL A 39 9.13 5.03 11.84
CA VAL A 39 7.92 5.37 12.60
C VAL A 39 7.20 4.14 13.16
N ASN A 40 7.46 2.97 12.61
CA ASN A 40 6.94 1.71 13.12
C ASN A 40 7.93 0.55 12.95
N GLU A 41 8.03 -0.28 13.99
CA GLU A 41 8.76 -1.56 13.98
C GLU A 41 8.01 -2.64 14.77
N VAL A 42 6.78 -2.34 15.21
CA VAL A 42 5.96 -3.31 15.95
C VAL A 42 5.75 -4.56 15.13
N ARG A 43 5.99 -5.72 15.71
CA ARG A 43 5.92 -7.04 15.06
C ARG A 43 6.84 -7.20 13.84
N GLY A 44 7.91 -6.40 13.76
CA GLY A 44 8.80 -6.38 12.60
C GLY A 44 8.18 -5.74 11.35
N MET A 45 7.00 -5.13 11.45
CA MET A 45 6.35 -4.46 10.34
C MET A 45 6.87 -3.03 10.23
N LEU A 46 7.93 -2.85 9.45
CA LEU A 46 8.64 -1.59 9.34
C LEU A 46 7.81 -0.53 8.59
N GLY A 47 7.81 0.68 9.14
CA GLY A 47 7.21 1.86 8.52
C GLY A 47 8.14 3.06 8.64
N PHE A 48 8.23 3.84 7.58
CA PHE A 48 9.10 5.02 7.47
C PHE A 48 8.33 6.20 6.90
N THR A 49 8.57 7.39 7.42
CA THR A 49 8.03 8.64 6.88
C THR A 49 9.17 9.56 6.48
N GLY A 50 9.06 10.18 5.32
CA GLY A 50 10.01 11.15 4.79
C GLY A 50 9.36 11.98 3.69
N THR A 51 10.18 12.59 2.82
CA THR A 51 9.68 13.36 1.68
C THR A 51 10.18 12.76 0.36
N TYR A 52 9.35 12.84 -0.66
CA TYR A 52 9.72 12.51 -2.03
C TYR A 52 9.40 13.70 -2.94
N LYS A 53 10.41 14.33 -3.50
CA LYS A 53 10.26 15.55 -4.33
C LYS A 53 9.43 16.63 -3.61
N GLY A 54 9.69 16.83 -2.33
CA GLY A 54 8.99 17.81 -1.49
C GLY A 54 7.60 17.37 -0.98
N ALA A 55 7.06 16.24 -1.41
CA ALA A 55 5.78 15.70 -0.92
C ALA A 55 6.03 14.74 0.27
N PRO A 56 5.30 14.88 1.39
CA PRO A 56 5.40 13.93 2.50
C PRO A 56 4.79 12.58 2.13
N VAL A 57 5.51 11.50 2.42
CA VAL A 57 5.10 10.11 2.13
C VAL A 57 5.48 9.20 3.28
N THR A 58 4.58 8.32 3.65
CA THR A 58 4.88 7.16 4.50
C THR A 58 5.00 5.91 3.63
N ILE A 59 6.01 5.09 3.89
CA ILE A 59 6.14 3.75 3.31
C ILE A 59 6.05 2.75 4.45
N HIS A 60 5.00 1.91 4.46
CA HIS A 60 4.70 1.00 5.57
C HIS A 60 4.43 -0.41 5.05
N GLY A 61 5.09 -1.40 5.62
CA GLY A 61 4.82 -2.80 5.29
C GLY A 61 3.36 -3.18 5.56
N SER A 62 2.80 -4.06 4.74
CA SER A 62 1.42 -4.51 4.87
C SER A 62 1.27 -6.00 5.18
N GLY A 63 2.37 -6.74 5.12
CA GLY A 63 2.34 -8.20 5.27
C GLY A 63 1.76 -8.92 4.06
N MET A 64 1.50 -10.21 4.24
CA MET A 64 0.97 -11.09 3.21
C MET A 64 -0.53 -11.34 3.41
N GLY A 65 -1.27 -11.26 2.31
CA GLY A 65 -2.68 -11.59 2.26
C GLY A 65 -3.62 -10.50 2.80
N MET A 66 -4.91 -10.69 2.54
CA MET A 66 -5.96 -9.75 2.89
C MET A 66 -6.10 -9.52 4.40
N PRO A 67 -6.01 -10.54 5.27
CA PRO A 67 -6.14 -10.30 6.71
C PRO A 67 -5.07 -9.35 7.26
N SER A 68 -3.81 -9.55 6.88
CA SER A 68 -2.72 -8.67 7.30
C SER A 68 -2.90 -7.25 6.75
N LEU A 69 -3.17 -7.12 5.45
CA LEU A 69 -3.43 -5.81 4.85
C LEU A 69 -4.58 -5.09 5.53
N SER A 70 -5.68 -5.78 5.84
CA SER A 70 -6.86 -5.16 6.46
C SER A 70 -6.55 -4.61 7.86
N ILE A 71 -5.72 -5.28 8.65
CA ILE A 71 -5.30 -4.79 9.97
C ILE A 71 -4.59 -3.44 9.81
N TYR A 72 -3.51 -3.40 9.03
CA TYR A 72 -2.71 -2.19 8.86
C TYR A 72 -3.47 -1.07 8.16
N ALA A 73 -4.23 -1.38 7.11
CA ALA A 73 -5.03 -0.36 6.41
C ALA A 73 -6.09 0.27 7.32
N ASN A 74 -6.78 -0.53 8.15
CA ASN A 74 -7.75 0.01 9.10
C ASN A 74 -7.12 0.94 10.12
N GLU A 75 -6.00 0.53 10.73
CA GLU A 75 -5.31 1.39 11.70
C GLU A 75 -4.77 2.66 11.05
N LEU A 76 -4.16 2.57 9.86
CA LEU A 76 -3.66 3.73 9.12
C LEU A 76 -4.77 4.73 8.82
N ILE A 77 -5.93 4.27 8.40
CA ILE A 77 -7.07 5.15 8.07
C ILE A 77 -7.70 5.74 9.34
N ARG A 78 -8.04 4.89 10.31
CA ARG A 78 -8.84 5.30 11.46
C ARG A 78 -8.06 6.04 12.54
N ASP A 79 -6.82 5.61 12.78
CA ASP A 79 -6.05 6.09 13.92
C ASP A 79 -4.96 7.09 13.51
N TYR A 80 -4.49 7.03 12.26
CA TYR A 80 -3.43 7.92 11.75
C TYR A 80 -3.90 8.87 10.65
N GLY A 81 -5.13 8.76 10.19
CA GLY A 81 -5.71 9.71 9.24
C GLY A 81 -5.19 9.57 7.81
N ALA A 82 -4.69 8.38 7.44
CA ALA A 82 -4.29 8.11 6.05
C ALA A 82 -5.51 8.22 5.11
N LYS A 83 -5.35 8.94 4.02
CA LYS A 83 -6.40 9.17 3.01
C LYS A 83 -6.12 8.45 1.70
N THR A 84 -4.85 8.29 1.37
CA THR A 84 -4.41 7.63 0.14
C THR A 84 -3.53 6.44 0.48
N LEU A 85 -3.99 5.24 0.15
CA LEU A 85 -3.23 4.02 0.31
C LEU A 85 -2.95 3.40 -1.05
N ILE A 86 -1.67 3.19 -1.37
CA ILE A 86 -1.25 2.57 -2.63
C ILE A 86 -0.48 1.29 -2.29
N ARG A 87 -1.05 0.13 -2.66
CA ARG A 87 -0.38 -1.15 -2.51
C ARG A 87 0.65 -1.33 -3.63
N ILE A 88 1.90 -1.47 -3.25
CA ILE A 88 3.01 -1.76 -4.18
C ILE A 88 3.56 -3.15 -3.86
N GLY A 89 3.44 -4.07 -4.78
CA GLY A 89 3.77 -5.47 -4.54
C GLY A 89 4.29 -6.20 -5.75
N SER A 90 4.50 -7.48 -5.60
CA SER A 90 4.75 -8.42 -6.67
C SER A 90 3.54 -9.32 -6.87
N CYS A 91 3.35 -9.83 -8.08
CA CYS A 91 2.28 -10.77 -8.41
C CYS A 91 2.81 -11.85 -9.37
N GLY A 92 2.10 -12.96 -9.48
CA GLY A 92 2.31 -13.94 -10.51
C GLY A 92 1.56 -13.57 -11.78
N GLY A 93 2.22 -13.67 -12.93
CA GLY A 93 1.55 -13.55 -14.23
C GLY A 93 0.82 -14.84 -14.58
N MET A 94 -0.43 -14.75 -15.00
CA MET A 94 -1.26 -15.90 -15.41
C MET A 94 -1.56 -15.94 -16.92
N GLN A 95 -1.05 -14.99 -17.67
CA GLN A 95 -1.27 -14.91 -19.11
C GLN A 95 0.05 -15.04 -19.88
N PRO A 96 0.07 -15.73 -21.04
CA PRO A 96 1.31 -15.98 -21.79
C PRO A 96 2.03 -14.73 -22.28
N HIS A 97 1.33 -13.61 -22.44
CA HIS A 97 1.90 -12.36 -22.90
C HIS A 97 2.55 -11.55 -21.76
N VAL A 98 2.28 -11.87 -20.50
CA VAL A 98 2.87 -11.20 -19.33
C VAL A 98 4.29 -11.69 -19.12
N LYS A 99 5.24 -10.78 -19.08
CA LYS A 99 6.67 -11.08 -18.94
C LYS A 99 7.18 -10.66 -17.56
N LEU A 100 8.34 -11.18 -17.20
CA LEU A 100 9.07 -10.71 -16.01
C LEU A 100 9.37 -9.23 -16.16
N ARG A 101 9.17 -8.48 -15.08
CA ARG A 101 9.33 -7.02 -14.96
C ARG A 101 8.21 -6.19 -15.59
N ASP A 102 7.17 -6.80 -16.14
CA ASP A 102 5.98 -6.05 -16.51
C ASP A 102 5.33 -5.43 -15.26
N ILE A 103 4.83 -4.21 -15.41
CA ILE A 103 4.11 -3.52 -14.35
C ILE A 103 2.61 -3.74 -14.57
N ILE A 104 1.96 -4.32 -13.56
CA ILE A 104 0.52 -4.57 -13.57
C ILE A 104 -0.16 -3.52 -12.70
N ILE A 105 -1.05 -2.73 -13.30
CA ILE A 105 -1.92 -1.82 -12.55
C ILE A 105 -3.28 -2.49 -12.41
N ALA A 106 -3.61 -2.90 -11.17
CA ALA A 106 -4.87 -3.57 -10.90
C ALA A 106 -6.01 -2.55 -10.87
N MET A 107 -6.99 -2.74 -11.75
CA MET A 107 -8.21 -1.93 -11.78
C MET A 107 -9.28 -2.52 -10.85
N THR A 108 -9.42 -3.84 -10.85
CA THR A 108 -10.40 -4.58 -10.05
C THR A 108 -9.77 -5.84 -9.49
N ALA A 109 -10.39 -6.44 -8.50
CA ALA A 109 -9.96 -7.72 -7.96
C ALA A 109 -11.14 -8.66 -7.74
N SER A 110 -10.86 -9.97 -7.78
CA SER A 110 -11.78 -11.01 -7.37
C SER A 110 -11.16 -11.84 -6.25
N SER A 111 -11.97 -12.36 -5.35
CA SER A 111 -11.50 -13.17 -4.23
C SER A 111 -12.43 -14.35 -4.00
N LEU A 112 -11.82 -15.50 -3.66
CA LEU A 112 -12.56 -16.65 -3.15
C LEU A 112 -12.92 -16.50 -1.67
N SER A 113 -12.25 -15.60 -0.96
CA SER A 113 -12.59 -15.25 0.43
C SER A 113 -13.58 -14.09 0.43
N THR A 114 -14.47 -14.11 1.39
CA THR A 114 -15.51 -13.10 1.54
C THR A 114 -15.38 -12.32 2.85
N PRO A 115 -14.28 -11.58 3.05
CA PRO A 115 -14.10 -10.80 4.28
C PRO A 115 -15.15 -9.69 4.44
N SER A 116 -15.85 -9.37 3.36
CA SER A 116 -16.87 -8.33 3.29
C SER A 116 -18.29 -8.82 3.56
N ILE A 117 -18.55 -10.14 3.67
CA ILE A 117 -19.91 -10.65 3.92
C ILE A 117 -20.56 -10.00 5.16
N GLY A 118 -19.79 -9.86 6.24
CA GLY A 118 -20.30 -9.21 7.45
C GLY A 118 -20.61 -7.72 7.29
N MET A 119 -19.96 -7.03 6.35
CA MET A 119 -20.16 -5.60 6.10
C MET A 119 -21.31 -5.32 5.12
N PHE A 120 -21.49 -6.17 4.12
CA PHE A 120 -22.43 -5.93 3.02
C PHE A 120 -23.64 -6.85 3.01
N LYS A 121 -23.90 -7.59 4.11
CA LYS A 121 -25.14 -8.40 4.30
C LYS A 121 -25.45 -9.28 3.09
N GLU A 122 -24.54 -10.14 2.72
CA GLU A 122 -24.68 -11.08 1.59
C GLU A 122 -24.60 -10.46 0.18
N LEU A 123 -24.42 -9.15 0.06
CA LEU A 123 -24.18 -8.54 -1.24
C LEU A 123 -22.73 -8.82 -1.70
N ASN A 124 -22.59 -9.05 -2.98
CA ASN A 124 -21.27 -9.16 -3.60
C ASN A 124 -20.61 -7.78 -3.68
N PHE A 125 -19.43 -7.66 -3.08
CA PHE A 125 -18.61 -6.47 -3.19
C PHE A 125 -17.54 -6.67 -4.28
N ALA A 126 -17.51 -5.78 -5.27
CA ALA A 126 -16.49 -5.75 -6.31
C ALA A 126 -15.47 -4.66 -5.99
N PRO A 127 -14.30 -5.00 -5.40
CA PRO A 127 -13.29 -4.00 -5.10
C PRO A 127 -12.71 -3.41 -6.38
N CYS A 128 -12.71 -2.08 -6.45
CA CYS A 128 -12.14 -1.32 -7.56
C CYS A 128 -11.09 -0.36 -7.04
N ALA A 129 -10.06 -0.09 -7.85
CA ALA A 129 -9.10 0.96 -7.58
C ALA A 129 -9.76 2.34 -7.71
N ASP A 130 -9.21 3.34 -7.01
CA ASP A 130 -9.55 4.73 -7.24
C ASP A 130 -9.14 5.12 -8.68
N TYR A 131 -10.07 5.70 -9.43
CA TYR A 131 -9.85 6.04 -10.85
C TYR A 131 -8.79 7.11 -11.04
N GLY A 132 -8.72 8.10 -10.15
CA GLY A 132 -7.72 9.17 -10.21
C GLY A 132 -6.31 8.62 -10.03
N LEU A 133 -6.10 7.77 -9.02
CA LEU A 133 -4.81 7.11 -8.79
C LEU A 133 -4.43 6.15 -9.93
N LEU A 134 -5.39 5.38 -10.42
CA LEU A 134 -5.16 4.44 -11.52
C LEU A 134 -4.77 5.19 -12.80
N SER A 135 -5.50 6.21 -13.19
CA SER A 135 -5.20 6.99 -14.40
C SER A 135 -3.86 7.74 -14.32
N ALA A 136 -3.53 8.28 -13.14
CA ALA A 136 -2.23 8.90 -12.90
C ALA A 136 -1.08 7.88 -13.03
N ALA A 137 -1.23 6.69 -12.46
CA ALA A 137 -0.23 5.63 -12.57
C ALA A 137 -0.02 5.17 -14.03
N VAL A 138 -1.10 5.01 -14.78
CA VAL A 138 -1.03 4.67 -16.23
C VAL A 138 -0.29 5.75 -17.01
N ALA A 139 -0.58 7.03 -16.74
CA ALA A 139 0.07 8.15 -17.42
C ALA A 139 1.58 8.22 -17.12
N GLU A 140 1.98 7.97 -15.87
CA GLU A 140 3.40 7.98 -15.48
C GLU A 140 4.17 6.79 -16.05
N ILE A 141 3.58 5.59 -16.08
CA ILE A 141 4.21 4.41 -16.69
C ILE A 141 4.37 4.61 -18.20
N GLY A 142 3.39 5.17 -18.89
CA GLY A 142 3.48 5.50 -20.31
C GLY A 142 4.62 6.47 -20.65
N ARG A 143 5.00 7.36 -19.73
CA ARG A 143 6.15 8.26 -19.88
C ARG A 143 7.50 7.58 -19.64
N ALA A 144 7.53 6.50 -18.88
CA ALA A 144 8.77 5.78 -18.56
C ALA A 144 9.28 4.88 -19.71
N HIS A 145 8.47 4.69 -20.74
CA HIS A 145 8.78 3.85 -21.91
C HIS A 145 9.05 4.65 -23.21
N VAL A 146 9.26 5.96 -23.10
CA VAL A 146 9.63 6.83 -24.24
C VAL A 146 11.10 7.11 -24.25
#